data_497322f876e3b6682c0d6f9e731df7d5
#
_entry.id   497322f876e3b6682c0d6f9e731df7d5
#
_cell.length_a   1.000
_cell.length_b   1.000
_cell.length_c   1.000
_cell.angle_alpha   90.00
_cell.angle_beta   90.00
_cell.angle_gamma   90.00
#
_symmetry.space_group_name_H-M   'P 1'
#
loop_
_entity.id
_entity.type
_entity.pdbx_description
1 polymer ?
#
loop_
_entity_poly.entity_id
_entity_poly.type
_entity_poly.pdbx_seq_one_letter_code
_entity_poly.pdbx_strand_id
1 'polypeptide(L)'
;MKVLKRLIIWSLIPITLELIGLLYVDKFYLSDETNFNAKKVDIISKKGPNKINVKIPESAKNVGVSYNGNYISYYDNDVLYVVDTSNNKKKELKFENGAEFSSYKWLPDRDIMLIAEKYTGGFDANHLKFESYNAKKDAKSFLSNENNKEMKISLPDDKYEVLDMAISSATNVTYVKVGKEGVRSRLYRINVMAQVEETKYPNCKLGKIAAQNKEDRLIYEDTTYNRIRGIGLKNPIATGENATHYLLNTDAEDQIYIGNGQNGKVKKIFIINLKKTKDNMKTMTLPESVDKSNIYIARDGRIFVNNPSKAVVTELGTGKETEYKGKLVQIYNLGVISIDNNKLLGSTF
;
A
#
# COMPACT_ATOMS: atom_id res chain seq x y z
N MET A 1 -50.26 -42.64 25.11
CA MET A 1 -49.17 -42.14 25.99
C MET A 1 -47.90 -43.00 25.98
N LYS A 2 -47.99 -44.34 26.06
CA LYS A 2 -46.80 -45.23 26.09
C LYS A 2 -45.97 -45.22 24.81
N VAL A 3 -46.58 -45.10 23.61
CA VAL A 3 -45.88 -45.06 22.31
C VAL A 3 -45.12 -43.73 22.13
N LEU A 4 -45.73 -42.61 22.51
CA LEU A 4 -45.07 -41.28 22.41
C LEU A 4 -43.82 -41.19 23.31
N LYS A 5 -43.90 -41.77 24.55
CA LYS A 5 -42.73 -41.83 25.43
C LYS A 5 -41.59 -42.70 24.85
N ARG A 6 -41.92 -43.78 24.18
CA ARG A 6 -40.91 -44.63 23.49
C ARG A 6 -40.28 -43.89 22.32
N LEU A 7 -41.05 -43.17 21.50
CA LEU A 7 -40.51 -42.38 20.39
C LEU A 7 -39.57 -41.26 20.89
N ILE A 8 -39.93 -40.59 21.98
CA ILE A 8 -39.06 -39.56 22.57
C ILE A 8 -37.74 -40.16 23.09
N ILE A 9 -37.80 -41.31 23.77
CA ILE A 9 -36.60 -41.97 24.28
C ILE A 9 -35.69 -42.43 23.13
N TRP A 10 -36.28 -43.02 22.06
CA TRP A 10 -35.49 -43.47 20.89
C TRP A 10 -34.92 -42.32 20.06
N SER A 11 -35.52 -41.11 20.07
CA SER A 11 -34.95 -39.93 19.42
C SER A 11 -33.88 -39.25 20.28
N LEU A 12 -33.87 -39.40 21.58
CA LEU A 12 -32.85 -38.84 22.46
C LEU A 12 -31.51 -39.55 22.36
N ILE A 13 -31.51 -40.86 22.05
CA ILE A 13 -30.28 -41.63 21.96
C ILE A 13 -29.33 -41.11 20.83
N PRO A 14 -29.80 -40.97 19.58
CA PRO A 14 -28.92 -40.41 18.52
C PRO A 14 -28.49 -38.97 18.79
N ILE A 15 -29.37 -38.12 19.33
CA ILE A 15 -29.02 -36.73 19.69
C ILE A 15 -27.93 -36.70 20.78
N THR A 16 -27.99 -37.58 21.77
CA THR A 16 -26.95 -37.68 22.81
C THR A 16 -25.62 -38.17 22.24
N LEU A 17 -25.66 -39.16 21.34
CA LEU A 17 -24.46 -39.66 20.65
C LEU A 17 -23.81 -38.58 19.76
N GLU A 18 -24.63 -37.79 19.06
CA GLU A 18 -24.17 -36.68 18.22
C GLU A 18 -23.53 -35.56 19.07
N LEU A 19 -24.14 -35.20 20.18
CA LEU A 19 -23.59 -34.23 21.14
C LEU A 19 -22.26 -34.71 21.75
N ILE A 20 -22.14 -35.98 22.09
CA ILE A 20 -20.88 -36.58 22.61
C ILE A 20 -19.81 -36.56 21.50
N GLY A 21 -20.17 -36.87 20.26
CA GLY A 21 -19.27 -36.79 19.11
C GLY A 21 -18.79 -35.36 18.85
N LEU A 22 -19.69 -34.40 18.88
CA LEU A 22 -19.36 -32.96 18.73
C LEU A 22 -18.48 -32.45 19.87
N LEU A 23 -18.76 -32.84 21.11
CA LEU A 23 -17.91 -32.49 22.26
C LEU A 23 -16.52 -33.13 22.17
N TYR A 24 -16.43 -34.33 21.64
CA TYR A 24 -15.15 -34.97 21.42
C TYR A 24 -14.34 -34.28 20.33
N VAL A 25 -14.97 -33.93 19.22
CA VAL A 25 -14.33 -33.13 18.14
C VAL A 25 -13.93 -31.74 18.64
N ASP A 26 -14.79 -31.09 19.38
CA ASP A 26 -14.48 -29.77 19.96
C ASP A 26 -13.30 -29.81 20.95
N LYS A 27 -13.27 -30.82 21.85
CA LYS A 27 -12.21 -30.95 22.86
C LYS A 27 -10.90 -31.54 22.37
N PHE A 28 -10.91 -32.40 21.37
CA PHE A 28 -9.71 -33.11 20.94
C PHE A 28 -9.23 -32.80 19.54
N TYR A 29 -10.11 -32.30 18.66
CA TYR A 29 -9.73 -31.91 17.29
C TYR A 29 -9.70 -30.41 17.05
N LEU A 30 -10.59 -29.66 17.68
CA LEU A 30 -10.66 -28.19 17.55
C LEU A 30 -9.98 -27.49 18.75
N SER A 31 -9.63 -28.21 19.81
CA SER A 31 -8.92 -27.65 20.96
C SER A 31 -7.42 -27.58 20.79
N ASP A 32 -6.89 -27.86 19.59
CA ASP A 32 -5.49 -27.60 19.31
C ASP A 32 -5.24 -26.10 19.37
N GLU A 33 -4.80 -25.69 20.58
CA GLU A 33 -3.90 -24.58 20.86
C GLU A 33 -4.26 -23.19 20.30
N THR A 34 -5.51 -22.80 20.34
CA THR A 34 -5.75 -21.38 20.58
C THR A 34 -5.75 -21.11 22.09
N ASN A 35 -4.67 -21.41 22.77
CA ASN A 35 -4.25 -20.60 23.88
C ASN A 35 -3.98 -19.22 23.31
N PHE A 36 -5.05 -18.43 23.08
CA PHE A 36 -4.94 -17.00 23.08
C PHE A 36 -4.50 -16.61 24.48
N ASN A 37 -3.23 -16.79 24.75
CA ASN A 37 -2.52 -15.92 25.64
C ASN A 37 -2.59 -14.56 24.94
N ALA A 38 -3.66 -13.84 25.18
CA ALA A 38 -3.69 -12.41 25.03
C ALA A 38 -2.68 -11.88 26.06
N LYS A 39 -1.40 -12.08 25.77
CA LYS A 39 -0.34 -11.32 26.35
C LYS A 39 -0.69 -9.93 25.90
N LYS A 40 -1.22 -9.10 26.81
CA LYS A 40 -1.24 -7.67 26.66
C LYS A 40 0.16 -7.35 26.20
N VAL A 41 0.34 -7.20 24.89
CA VAL A 41 1.56 -6.66 24.34
C VAL A 41 1.50 -5.27 24.91
N ASP A 42 2.22 -5.06 25.99
CA ASP A 42 2.58 -3.72 26.39
C ASP A 42 3.07 -3.12 25.09
N ILE A 43 2.27 -2.20 24.56
CA ILE A 43 2.66 -1.40 23.41
C ILE A 43 4.03 -0.91 23.83
N ILE A 44 5.04 -1.60 23.28
CA ILE A 44 6.46 -1.37 23.57
C ILE A 44 6.56 0.12 23.63
N SER A 45 6.89 0.62 24.80
CA SER A 45 7.08 2.02 25.09
C SER A 45 7.58 2.67 23.82
N LYS A 46 6.86 3.64 23.28
CA LYS A 46 7.24 4.38 22.09
C LYS A 46 8.69 4.80 22.30
N LYS A 47 9.65 3.96 21.90
CA LYS A 47 10.96 4.45 21.55
C LYS A 47 10.64 5.50 20.54
N GLY A 48 10.91 6.73 20.87
CA GLY A 48 10.73 7.84 19.95
C GLY A 48 11.36 7.40 18.64
N PRO A 49 10.81 7.79 17.50
CA PRO A 49 11.27 7.35 16.19
C PRO A 49 12.79 7.46 16.17
N ASN A 50 13.46 6.39 15.73
CA ASN A 50 14.91 6.35 15.64
C ASN A 50 15.39 7.61 14.93
N LYS A 51 16.41 8.28 15.46
CA LYS A 51 17.01 9.42 14.79
C LYS A 51 17.67 8.90 13.52
N ILE A 52 16.94 8.99 12.42
CA ILE A 52 17.40 8.48 11.13
C ILE A 52 18.57 9.35 10.66
N ASN A 53 19.71 8.72 10.44
CA ASN A 53 20.92 9.33 9.91
C ASN A 53 21.69 8.24 9.15
N VAL A 54 21.38 8.07 7.86
CA VAL A 54 21.92 6.99 7.03
C VAL A 54 22.65 7.60 5.85
N LYS A 55 23.92 7.26 5.66
CA LYS A 55 24.70 7.65 4.47
C LYS A 55 24.34 6.73 3.30
N ILE A 56 24.02 7.33 2.14
CA ILE A 56 23.73 6.61 0.90
C ILE A 56 24.66 7.09 -0.22
N PRO A 57 24.91 6.27 -1.27
CA PRO A 57 25.62 6.72 -2.46
C PRO A 57 24.90 7.86 -3.17
N GLU A 58 25.64 8.69 -3.91
CA GLU A 58 25.05 9.73 -4.75
C GLU A 58 24.23 9.14 -5.92
N SER A 59 24.64 7.97 -6.40
CA SER A 59 23.98 7.20 -7.46
C SER A 59 22.68 6.53 -7.01
N ALA A 60 22.37 6.54 -5.70
CA ALA A 60 21.20 5.88 -5.14
C ALA A 60 19.89 6.42 -5.74
N LYS A 61 19.05 5.49 -6.23
CA LYS A 61 17.73 5.77 -6.82
C LYS A 61 16.63 5.10 -5.99
N ASN A 62 15.38 5.47 -6.28
CA ASN A 62 14.21 4.85 -5.66
C ASN A 62 14.31 4.76 -4.13
N VAL A 63 14.73 5.85 -3.48
CA VAL A 63 14.84 5.91 -2.03
C VAL A 63 13.45 5.86 -1.41
N GLY A 64 13.25 4.97 -0.44
CA GLY A 64 12.01 4.82 0.29
C GLY A 64 12.20 4.52 1.76
N VAL A 65 11.13 4.66 2.54
CA VAL A 65 11.12 4.39 3.98
C VAL A 65 9.93 3.48 4.32
N SER A 66 10.14 2.55 5.25
CA SER A 66 9.06 1.70 5.77
C SER A 66 8.05 2.53 6.57
N TYR A 67 6.86 1.98 6.81
CA TYR A 67 5.72 2.69 7.39
C TYR A 67 6.02 3.41 8.73
N ASN A 68 6.93 2.88 9.52
CA ASN A 68 7.31 3.39 10.85
C ASN A 68 8.73 3.97 10.93
N GLY A 69 9.46 4.03 9.80
CA GLY A 69 10.81 4.56 9.74
C GLY A 69 11.91 3.61 10.24
N ASN A 70 11.59 2.35 10.53
CA ASN A 70 12.58 1.38 11.00
C ASN A 70 13.57 0.97 9.91
N TYR A 71 13.15 1.02 8.65
CA TYR A 71 13.97 0.64 7.52
C TYR A 71 13.93 1.69 6.43
N ILE A 72 15.07 1.88 5.79
CA ILE A 72 15.25 2.67 4.57
C ILE A 72 15.64 1.71 3.45
N SER A 73 15.16 1.95 2.25
CA SER A 73 15.56 1.22 1.05
C SER A 73 16.02 2.17 -0.03
N TYR A 74 16.97 1.74 -0.84
CA TYR A 74 17.41 2.43 -2.04
C TYR A 74 18.01 1.43 -3.02
N TYR A 75 17.92 1.74 -4.31
CA TYR A 75 18.50 0.95 -5.38
C TYR A 75 19.78 1.61 -5.88
N ASP A 76 20.84 0.84 -6.01
CA ASP A 76 22.14 1.30 -6.50
C ASP A 76 22.94 0.15 -7.09
N ASN A 77 23.53 0.34 -8.29
CA ASN A 77 24.36 -0.65 -8.98
C ASN A 77 23.74 -2.06 -9.00
N ASP A 78 22.53 -2.18 -9.49
CA ASP A 78 21.77 -3.43 -9.64
C ASP A 78 21.48 -4.20 -8.35
N VAL A 79 21.61 -3.52 -7.21
CA VAL A 79 21.30 -4.06 -5.88
C VAL A 79 20.26 -3.18 -5.18
N LEU A 80 19.26 -3.80 -4.62
CA LEU A 80 18.31 -3.13 -3.71
C LEU A 80 18.83 -3.27 -2.28
N TYR A 81 19.16 -2.15 -1.68
CA TYR A 81 19.64 -2.09 -0.30
C TYR A 81 18.51 -1.82 0.67
N VAL A 82 18.55 -2.49 1.82
CA VAL A 82 17.67 -2.23 2.97
C VAL A 82 18.53 -1.98 4.19
N VAL A 83 18.34 -0.82 4.82
CA VAL A 83 19.12 -0.37 5.98
C VAL A 83 18.22 -0.28 7.20
N ASP A 84 18.60 -0.96 8.27
CA ASP A 84 17.98 -0.82 9.59
C ASP A 84 18.43 0.51 10.22
N THR A 85 17.48 1.42 10.47
CA THR A 85 17.76 2.77 10.97
C THR A 85 18.22 2.82 12.42
N SER A 86 18.06 1.73 13.18
CA SER A 86 18.47 1.64 14.58
C SER A 86 19.97 1.42 14.77
N ASN A 87 20.60 0.72 13.84
CA ASN A 87 21.99 0.29 13.92
C ASN A 87 22.81 0.49 12.64
N ASN A 88 22.17 1.04 11.58
CA ASN A 88 22.73 1.25 10.25
C ASN A 88 23.21 -0.05 9.57
N LYS A 89 22.72 -1.21 10.00
CA LYS A 89 23.05 -2.48 9.36
C LYS A 89 22.39 -2.53 8.00
N LYS A 90 23.21 -2.76 6.96
CA LYS A 90 22.77 -2.81 5.57
C LYS A 90 22.61 -4.25 5.11
N LYS A 91 21.53 -4.54 4.40
CA LYS A 91 21.26 -5.78 3.70
C LYS A 91 21.23 -5.53 2.20
N GLU A 92 21.70 -6.50 1.44
CA GLU A 92 21.76 -6.49 -0.02
C GLU A 92 20.78 -7.50 -0.58
N LEU A 93 19.82 -7.03 -1.35
CA LEU A 93 18.86 -7.85 -2.07
C LEU A 93 19.28 -7.87 -3.54
N LYS A 94 19.95 -8.94 -3.93
CA LYS A 94 20.42 -9.16 -5.32
C LYS A 94 19.31 -9.82 -6.13
N PHE A 95 19.31 -9.54 -7.41
CA PHE A 95 18.45 -10.14 -8.41
C PHE A 95 19.22 -11.25 -9.12
N GLU A 96 18.63 -12.46 -9.15
CA GLU A 96 19.28 -13.66 -9.65
C GLU A 96 18.61 -14.16 -10.94
N ASN A 97 19.24 -15.10 -11.64
CA ASN A 97 18.67 -15.77 -12.80
C ASN A 97 18.23 -14.84 -13.94
N GLY A 98 18.95 -13.74 -14.15
CA GLY A 98 18.62 -12.76 -15.21
C GLY A 98 17.45 -11.84 -14.88
N ALA A 99 17.04 -11.78 -13.61
CA ALA A 99 16.08 -10.81 -13.14
C ALA A 99 16.69 -9.41 -13.07
N GLU A 100 15.91 -8.41 -13.43
CA GLU A 100 16.21 -6.99 -13.28
C GLU A 100 15.24 -6.35 -12.30
N PHE A 101 15.69 -5.34 -11.59
CA PHE A 101 14.82 -4.53 -10.75
C PHE A 101 13.81 -3.76 -11.61
N SER A 102 12.52 -3.87 -11.30
CA SER A 102 11.48 -3.04 -11.92
C SER A 102 10.95 -1.99 -10.94
N SER A 103 10.49 -2.40 -9.77
CA SER A 103 9.95 -1.48 -8.75
C SER A 103 9.86 -2.15 -7.40
N TYR A 104 9.65 -1.37 -6.35
CA TYR A 104 9.22 -1.90 -5.05
C TYR A 104 8.26 -0.95 -4.35
N LYS A 105 7.53 -1.47 -3.36
CA LYS A 105 6.68 -0.67 -2.48
C LYS A 105 6.63 -1.26 -1.08
N TRP A 106 6.88 -0.43 -0.07
CA TRP A 106 6.64 -0.80 1.32
C TRP A 106 5.14 -0.93 1.59
N LEU A 107 4.76 -1.96 2.34
CA LEU A 107 3.39 -2.07 2.83
C LEU A 107 3.11 -0.91 3.80
N PRO A 108 1.88 -0.37 3.80
CA PRO A 108 1.58 0.84 4.55
C PRO A 108 1.38 0.61 6.06
N ASP A 109 1.49 -0.62 6.55
CA ASP A 109 1.18 -1.01 7.94
C ASP A 109 2.20 -1.94 8.59
N ARG A 110 3.20 -2.42 7.86
CA ARG A 110 4.22 -3.36 8.38
C ARG A 110 5.53 -3.25 7.62
N ASP A 111 6.63 -3.72 8.25
CA ASP A 111 7.98 -3.69 7.68
C ASP A 111 8.18 -4.83 6.65
N ILE A 112 7.29 -4.88 5.68
CA ILE A 112 7.32 -5.78 4.53
C ILE A 112 7.30 -4.94 3.26
N MET A 113 8.09 -5.34 2.29
CA MET A 113 8.20 -4.71 0.98
C MET A 113 7.77 -5.69 -0.10
N LEU A 114 6.94 -5.24 -1.03
CA LEU A 114 6.65 -5.96 -2.27
C LEU A 114 7.66 -5.49 -3.32
N ILE A 115 8.36 -6.42 -3.93
CA ILE A 115 9.38 -6.18 -4.97
C ILE A 115 8.86 -6.77 -6.28
N ALA A 116 8.94 -6.00 -7.36
CA ALA A 116 8.66 -6.47 -8.71
C ALA A 116 9.99 -6.68 -9.44
N GLU A 117 10.22 -7.88 -9.88
CA GLU A 117 11.35 -8.31 -10.70
C GLU A 117 10.92 -8.49 -12.14
N LYS A 118 11.73 -8.01 -13.08
CA LYS A 118 11.48 -8.13 -14.52
C LYS A 118 12.46 -9.11 -15.13
N TYR A 119 11.95 -9.98 -15.98
CA TYR A 119 12.73 -10.97 -16.73
C TYR A 119 12.60 -10.67 -18.22
N THR A 120 13.73 -10.39 -18.89
CA THR A 120 13.79 -9.97 -20.29
C THR A 120 14.50 -10.99 -21.20
N GLY A 121 15.18 -11.99 -20.63
CA GLY A 121 15.95 -12.99 -21.36
C GLY A 121 15.37 -14.39 -21.32
N GLY A 122 15.76 -15.24 -22.29
CA GLY A 122 15.43 -16.66 -22.31
C GLY A 122 14.08 -17.04 -22.95
N PHE A 123 13.71 -18.30 -22.84
CA PHE A 123 12.51 -18.87 -23.47
C PHE A 123 11.19 -18.33 -22.88
N ASP A 124 11.19 -17.91 -21.62
CA ASP A 124 10.04 -17.35 -20.89
C ASP A 124 10.30 -15.84 -20.62
N ALA A 125 10.76 -15.12 -21.63
CA ALA A 125 11.10 -13.69 -21.54
C ALA A 125 9.85 -12.80 -21.36
N ASN A 126 10.10 -11.55 -20.99
CA ASN A 126 9.12 -10.48 -20.89
C ASN A 126 7.99 -10.77 -19.90
N HIS A 127 8.37 -11.00 -18.64
CA HIS A 127 7.37 -11.11 -17.57
C HIS A 127 7.87 -10.43 -16.28
N LEU A 128 6.92 -10.14 -15.39
CA LEU A 128 7.18 -9.70 -14.02
C LEU A 128 6.91 -10.87 -13.06
N LYS A 129 7.76 -11.01 -12.05
CA LYS A 129 7.51 -11.78 -10.84
C LYS A 129 7.49 -10.84 -9.65
N PHE A 130 6.86 -11.28 -8.57
CA PHE A 130 6.76 -10.49 -7.35
C PHE A 130 7.27 -11.28 -6.16
N GLU A 131 8.10 -10.62 -5.37
CA GLU A 131 8.60 -11.13 -4.11
C GLU A 131 8.12 -10.27 -2.93
N SER A 132 7.86 -10.92 -1.84
CA SER A 132 7.67 -10.31 -0.54
C SER A 132 8.97 -10.37 0.25
N TYR A 133 9.47 -9.24 0.73
CA TYR A 133 10.62 -9.18 1.62
C TYR A 133 10.22 -8.66 2.99
N ASN A 134 10.41 -9.50 4.02
CA ASN A 134 10.19 -9.13 5.41
C ASN A 134 11.50 -8.62 6.01
N ALA A 135 11.64 -7.31 6.19
CA ALA A 135 12.88 -6.69 6.66
C ALA A 135 13.25 -7.07 8.09
N LYS A 136 12.26 -7.35 8.95
CA LYS A 136 12.50 -7.77 10.33
C LYS A 136 13.05 -9.21 10.42
N LYS A 137 12.59 -10.10 9.55
CA LYS A 137 13.02 -11.50 9.50
C LYS A 137 14.18 -11.73 8.54
N ASP A 138 14.53 -10.73 7.73
CA ASP A 138 15.50 -10.84 6.63
C ASP A 138 15.18 -12.01 5.70
N ALA A 139 13.93 -12.10 5.27
CA ALA A 139 13.44 -13.23 4.48
C ALA A 139 12.68 -12.75 3.24
N LYS A 140 13.06 -13.29 2.07
CA LYS A 140 12.38 -13.14 0.78
C LYS A 140 11.53 -14.37 0.50
N SER A 141 10.40 -14.16 -0.15
CA SER A 141 9.57 -15.24 -0.69
C SER A 141 8.83 -14.77 -1.93
N PHE A 142 8.80 -15.58 -2.98
CA PHE A 142 7.96 -15.32 -4.15
C PHE A 142 6.48 -15.37 -3.77
N LEU A 143 5.70 -14.51 -4.40
CA LEU A 143 4.25 -14.67 -4.36
C LEU A 143 3.88 -15.86 -5.24
N SER A 144 3.32 -16.88 -4.62
CA SER A 144 2.86 -18.10 -5.27
C SER A 144 1.40 -18.38 -4.91
N ASN A 145 0.69 -19.02 -5.84
CA ASN A 145 -0.68 -19.45 -5.60
C ASN A 145 -0.73 -20.71 -4.72
N GLU A 146 -1.93 -21.19 -4.41
CA GLU A 146 -2.20 -22.39 -3.59
C GLU A 146 -1.51 -23.68 -4.10
N ASN A 147 -1.17 -23.73 -5.39
CA ASN A 147 -0.44 -24.84 -6.00
C ASN A 147 1.08 -24.63 -6.03
N ASN A 148 1.62 -23.70 -5.24
CA ASN A 148 3.02 -23.27 -5.23
C ASN A 148 3.55 -22.81 -6.60
N LYS A 149 2.67 -22.43 -7.53
CA LYS A 149 3.06 -21.84 -8.80
C LYS A 149 3.33 -20.37 -8.63
N GLU A 150 4.53 -19.94 -8.99
CA GLU A 150 4.93 -18.54 -8.95
C GLU A 150 4.00 -17.68 -9.81
N MET A 151 3.60 -16.56 -9.26
CA MET A 151 2.75 -15.58 -9.96
C MET A 151 3.58 -14.80 -10.97
N LYS A 152 3.06 -14.70 -12.20
CA LYS A 152 3.69 -13.98 -13.30
C LYS A 152 2.69 -13.02 -13.97
N ILE A 153 3.19 -11.85 -14.38
CA ILE A 153 2.49 -10.94 -15.28
C ILE A 153 3.28 -10.89 -16.58
N SER A 154 2.70 -11.41 -17.67
CA SER A 154 3.33 -11.35 -18.99
C SER A 154 3.36 -9.92 -19.52
N LEU A 155 4.49 -9.49 -20.05
CA LEU A 155 4.70 -8.19 -20.64
C LEU A 155 4.67 -8.30 -22.17
N PRO A 156 4.14 -7.29 -22.89
CA PRO A 156 4.14 -7.29 -24.35
C PRO A 156 5.54 -7.23 -24.97
N ASP A 157 6.46 -6.54 -24.34
CA ASP A 157 7.87 -6.41 -24.72
C ASP A 157 8.76 -6.04 -23.51
N ASP A 158 10.06 -5.96 -23.72
CA ASP A 158 11.09 -5.66 -22.72
C ASP A 158 11.10 -4.22 -22.19
N LYS A 159 10.34 -3.29 -22.82
CA LYS A 159 10.28 -1.88 -22.41
C LYS A 159 9.19 -1.62 -21.39
N TYR A 160 8.29 -2.60 -21.18
CA TYR A 160 7.26 -2.46 -20.15
C TYR A 160 7.86 -2.65 -18.76
N GLU A 161 7.39 -1.85 -17.81
CA GLU A 161 7.82 -1.87 -16.42
C GLU A 161 6.66 -1.57 -15.47
N VAL A 162 6.87 -1.77 -14.19
CA VAL A 162 5.92 -1.34 -13.15
C VAL A 162 6.04 0.17 -12.96
N LEU A 163 4.98 0.89 -13.33
CA LEU A 163 4.92 2.35 -13.18
C LEU A 163 4.41 2.80 -11.82
N ASP A 164 3.52 2.03 -11.19
CA ASP A 164 3.01 2.29 -9.84
C ASP A 164 2.34 1.02 -9.27
N MET A 165 2.30 0.94 -7.94
CA MET A 165 1.59 -0.09 -7.19
C MET A 165 0.70 0.56 -6.13
N ALA A 166 -0.53 0.08 -5.98
CA ALA A 166 -1.45 0.50 -4.93
C ALA A 166 -1.86 -0.71 -4.10
N ILE A 167 -1.60 -0.66 -2.79
CA ILE A 167 -1.74 -1.82 -1.88
C ILE A 167 -2.85 -1.53 -0.87
N SER A 168 -3.81 -2.46 -0.78
CA SER A 168 -4.77 -2.55 0.31
C SER A 168 -4.29 -3.60 1.31
N SER A 169 -3.90 -3.17 2.50
CA SER A 169 -3.39 -4.10 3.51
C SER A 169 -4.49 -4.86 4.25
N ALA A 170 -5.70 -4.33 4.32
CA ALA A 170 -6.81 -5.01 4.97
C ALA A 170 -7.44 -6.10 4.09
N THR A 171 -7.47 -5.91 2.77
CA THR A 171 -7.96 -6.93 1.83
C THR A 171 -6.85 -7.79 1.22
N ASN A 172 -5.57 -7.47 1.52
CA ASN A 172 -4.39 -8.11 0.92
C ASN A 172 -4.43 -8.12 -0.63
N VAL A 173 -4.93 -7.03 -1.22
CA VAL A 173 -4.98 -6.85 -2.67
C VAL A 173 -3.94 -5.83 -3.10
N THR A 174 -3.25 -6.13 -4.17
CA THR A 174 -2.32 -5.21 -4.83
C THR A 174 -2.78 -4.93 -6.25
N TYR A 175 -2.88 -3.66 -6.59
CA TYR A 175 -3.06 -3.21 -7.96
C TYR A 175 -1.73 -2.77 -8.53
N VAL A 176 -1.39 -3.25 -9.72
CA VAL A 176 -0.13 -2.99 -10.39
C VAL A 176 -0.41 -2.31 -11.72
N LYS A 177 0.09 -1.09 -11.87
CA LYS A 177 0.05 -0.34 -13.13
C LYS A 177 1.33 -0.64 -13.90
N VAL A 178 1.18 -1.26 -15.07
CA VAL A 178 2.28 -1.66 -15.95
C VAL A 178 2.20 -0.88 -17.25
N GLY A 179 3.33 -0.39 -17.75
CA GLY A 179 3.32 0.37 -18.99
C GLY A 179 4.71 0.77 -19.45
N LYS A 180 4.74 1.47 -20.56
CA LYS A 180 5.91 2.15 -21.13
C LYS A 180 5.51 3.52 -21.66
N GLU A 181 6.49 4.36 -21.93
CA GLU A 181 6.25 5.69 -22.45
C GLU A 181 5.45 5.67 -23.76
N GLY A 182 4.51 6.60 -23.91
CA GLY A 182 3.70 6.78 -25.10
C GLY A 182 2.59 5.73 -25.31
N VAL A 183 2.49 4.70 -24.48
CA VAL A 183 1.51 3.63 -24.60
C VAL A 183 0.53 3.65 -23.44
N ARG A 184 -0.71 3.22 -23.69
CA ARG A 184 -1.72 3.02 -22.65
C ARG A 184 -1.24 1.97 -21.66
N SER A 185 -1.25 2.30 -20.38
CA SER A 185 -0.89 1.37 -19.30
C SER A 185 -1.88 0.20 -19.22
N ARG A 186 -1.40 -0.95 -18.75
CA ARG A 186 -2.21 -2.08 -18.31
C ARG A 186 -2.34 -2.03 -16.79
N LEU A 187 -3.45 -2.53 -16.29
CA LEU A 187 -3.73 -2.58 -14.87
C LEU A 187 -3.98 -4.03 -14.48
N TYR A 188 -3.27 -4.50 -13.47
CA TYR A 188 -3.42 -5.84 -12.94
C TYR A 188 -3.85 -5.77 -11.48
N ARG A 189 -4.68 -6.70 -11.08
CA ARG A 189 -5.08 -6.94 -9.70
C ARG A 189 -4.51 -8.28 -9.25
N ILE A 190 -3.82 -8.28 -8.10
CA ILE A 190 -3.28 -9.46 -7.44
C ILE A 190 -4.04 -9.62 -6.13
N ASN A 191 -4.73 -10.75 -5.94
CA ASN A 191 -5.47 -11.03 -4.72
C ASN A 191 -4.59 -11.75 -3.68
N VAL A 192 -5.16 -12.01 -2.49
CA VAL A 192 -4.48 -12.69 -1.38
C VAL A 192 -3.96 -14.09 -1.74
N MET A 193 -4.58 -14.77 -2.71
CA MET A 193 -4.18 -16.08 -3.20
C MET A 193 -3.15 -16.01 -4.33
N ALA A 194 -2.52 -14.86 -4.53
CA ALA A 194 -1.57 -14.59 -5.62
C ALA A 194 -2.13 -14.89 -7.03
N GLN A 195 -3.45 -14.77 -7.20
CA GLN A 195 -4.07 -14.83 -8.51
C GLN A 195 -4.02 -13.47 -9.18
N VAL A 196 -3.64 -13.45 -10.46
CA VAL A 196 -3.49 -12.25 -11.27
C VAL A 196 -4.64 -12.12 -12.23
N GLU A 197 -5.25 -10.95 -12.26
CA GLU A 197 -6.31 -10.58 -13.19
C GLU A 197 -5.98 -9.25 -13.86
N GLU A 198 -6.05 -9.18 -15.20
CA GLU A 198 -5.99 -7.91 -15.92
C GLU A 198 -7.29 -7.15 -15.71
N THR A 199 -7.21 -6.02 -15.05
CA THR A 199 -8.38 -5.20 -14.69
C THR A 199 -8.74 -4.28 -15.85
N LYS A 200 -9.95 -4.42 -16.37
CA LYS A 200 -10.49 -3.56 -17.43
C LYS A 200 -10.89 -2.19 -16.87
N TYR A 201 -10.59 -1.14 -17.60
CA TYR A 201 -11.00 0.22 -17.30
C TYR A 201 -11.33 0.98 -18.61
N PRO A 202 -12.10 2.08 -18.57
CA PRO A 202 -12.44 2.88 -19.74
C PRO A 202 -11.21 3.32 -20.55
N ASN A 203 -11.41 3.66 -21.82
CA ASN A 203 -10.31 4.13 -22.66
C ASN A 203 -9.85 5.54 -22.23
N CYS A 204 -8.89 5.60 -21.32
CA CYS A 204 -8.30 6.84 -20.80
C CYS A 204 -6.83 6.62 -20.45
N LYS A 205 -6.11 7.70 -20.23
CA LYS A 205 -4.74 7.67 -19.66
C LYS A 205 -4.85 7.62 -18.14
N LEU A 206 -4.23 6.60 -17.54
CA LEU A 206 -4.15 6.48 -16.08
C LEU A 206 -3.07 7.41 -15.53
N GLY A 207 -3.45 8.32 -14.66
CA GLY A 207 -2.56 9.06 -13.79
C GLY A 207 -2.21 8.25 -12.53
N LYS A 208 -2.27 8.90 -11.37
CA LYS A 208 -2.04 8.27 -10.06
C LYS A 208 -3.10 7.23 -9.75
N ILE A 209 -2.70 6.18 -9.03
CA ILE A 209 -3.59 5.13 -8.54
C ILE A 209 -3.50 5.05 -7.01
N ALA A 210 -4.61 4.70 -6.35
CA ALA A 210 -4.68 4.46 -4.91
C ALA A 210 -5.71 3.37 -4.60
N ALA A 211 -5.40 2.44 -3.74
CA ALA A 211 -6.33 1.39 -3.33
C ALA A 211 -7.08 1.81 -2.06
N GLN A 212 -8.39 1.57 -2.01
CA GLN A 212 -9.14 1.64 -0.75
C GLN A 212 -8.64 0.52 0.17
N ASN A 213 -8.60 0.78 1.47
CA ASN A 213 -8.00 -0.16 2.42
C ASN A 213 -8.94 -1.30 2.83
N LYS A 214 -10.22 -0.99 3.05
CA LYS A 214 -11.25 -1.94 3.52
C LYS A 214 -12.10 -2.51 2.38
N GLU A 215 -12.05 -1.84 1.22
CA GLU A 215 -12.73 -2.25 0.00
C GLU A 215 -11.72 -2.72 -1.03
N ASP A 216 -12.05 -3.80 -1.73
CA ASP A 216 -11.27 -4.22 -2.90
C ASP A 216 -11.63 -3.33 -4.10
N ARG A 217 -11.18 -2.09 -4.03
CA ARG A 217 -11.44 -1.10 -5.09
C ARG A 217 -10.23 -0.21 -5.32
N LEU A 218 -9.87 -0.07 -6.58
CA LEU A 218 -8.90 0.91 -7.03
C LEU A 218 -9.59 2.22 -7.37
N ILE A 219 -9.04 3.31 -6.84
CA ILE A 219 -9.34 4.68 -7.25
C ILE A 219 -8.20 5.15 -8.17
N TYR A 220 -8.54 5.83 -9.26
CA TYR A 220 -7.54 6.28 -10.23
C TYR A 220 -7.87 7.63 -10.85
N GLU A 221 -6.83 8.30 -11.24
CA GLU A 221 -6.89 9.57 -11.97
C GLU A 221 -7.03 9.28 -13.47
N ASP A 222 -8.12 9.74 -14.06
CA ASP A 222 -8.37 9.76 -15.51
C ASP A 222 -7.85 11.10 -16.03
N THR A 223 -6.61 11.12 -16.51
CA THR A 223 -5.94 12.33 -16.98
C THR A 223 -6.41 12.77 -18.38
N THR A 224 -7.16 11.93 -19.11
CA THR A 224 -7.77 12.30 -20.38
C THR A 224 -8.91 13.29 -20.18
N TYR A 225 -9.68 13.10 -19.12
CA TYR A 225 -10.87 13.91 -18.84
C TYR A 225 -10.76 14.67 -17.50
N ASN A 226 -9.58 14.72 -16.91
CA ASN A 226 -9.27 15.47 -15.67
C ASN A 226 -10.21 15.16 -14.51
N ARG A 227 -10.51 13.87 -14.28
CA ARG A 227 -11.48 13.42 -13.28
C ARG A 227 -10.99 12.19 -12.54
N ILE A 228 -11.64 11.90 -11.40
CA ILE A 228 -11.33 10.73 -10.58
C ILE A 228 -12.39 9.65 -10.80
N ARG A 229 -11.95 8.40 -10.94
CA ARG A 229 -12.80 7.23 -11.10
C ARG A 229 -12.43 6.14 -10.11
N GLY A 230 -13.33 5.19 -9.91
CA GLY A 230 -13.06 3.93 -9.21
C GLY A 230 -13.42 2.73 -10.08
N ILE A 231 -12.63 1.66 -9.98
CA ILE A 231 -13.00 0.40 -10.63
C ILE A 231 -14.35 -0.08 -10.08
N GLY A 232 -15.23 -0.52 -10.96
CA GLY A 232 -16.60 -0.92 -10.61
C GLY A 232 -17.60 0.24 -10.40
N LEU A 233 -17.16 1.51 -10.45
CA LEU A 233 -18.07 2.65 -10.42
C LEU A 233 -18.56 3.01 -11.82
N LYS A 234 -19.87 3.16 -11.96
CA LYS A 234 -20.48 3.57 -13.25
C LYS A 234 -20.09 4.99 -13.66
N ASN A 235 -20.06 5.91 -12.69
CA ASN A 235 -19.80 7.33 -12.91
C ASN A 235 -18.48 7.76 -12.25
N PRO A 236 -17.84 8.84 -12.75
CA PRO A 236 -16.75 9.49 -12.03
C PRO A 236 -17.20 9.96 -10.63
N ILE A 237 -16.23 10.11 -9.72
CA ILE A 237 -16.48 10.65 -8.39
C ILE A 237 -16.68 12.16 -8.53
N ALA A 238 -17.89 12.63 -8.23
CA ALA A 238 -18.26 14.03 -8.37
C ALA A 238 -17.85 14.83 -7.13
N THR A 239 -17.27 16.01 -7.35
CA THR A 239 -16.98 17.01 -6.31
C THR A 239 -17.94 18.21 -6.35
N GLY A 240 -18.80 18.29 -7.38
CA GLY A 240 -19.68 19.41 -7.59
C GLY A 240 -19.00 20.62 -8.26
N GLU A 241 -17.71 20.56 -8.53
CA GLU A 241 -16.96 21.66 -9.15
C GLU A 241 -16.45 21.28 -10.55
N ASN A 242 -16.45 22.24 -11.45
CA ASN A 242 -15.92 22.08 -12.81
C ASN A 242 -14.46 22.56 -12.85
N ALA A 243 -13.53 21.69 -12.49
CA ALA A 243 -12.10 21.95 -12.52
C ALA A 243 -11.31 20.66 -12.75
N THR A 244 -9.99 20.77 -12.92
CA THR A 244 -9.13 19.59 -12.97
C THR A 244 -9.05 18.93 -11.60
N HIS A 245 -9.32 17.62 -11.56
CA HIS A 245 -9.27 16.84 -10.33
C HIS A 245 -8.02 15.97 -10.32
N TYR A 246 -7.31 16.01 -9.20
CA TYR A 246 -6.09 15.23 -8.93
C TYR A 246 -6.35 14.23 -7.82
N LEU A 247 -6.00 12.98 -8.02
CA LEU A 247 -6.03 11.99 -6.94
C LEU A 247 -4.84 12.22 -6.01
N LEU A 248 -5.10 12.65 -4.78
CA LEU A 248 -4.05 12.84 -3.79
C LEU A 248 -3.69 11.51 -3.11
N ASN A 249 -4.65 10.80 -2.54
CA ASN A 249 -4.51 9.44 -2.01
C ASN A 249 -5.86 8.92 -1.47
N THR A 250 -5.80 7.74 -0.83
CA THR A 250 -6.83 7.18 0.06
C THR A 250 -6.24 6.96 1.45
N ASP A 251 -7.06 6.89 2.49
CA ASP A 251 -6.62 6.58 3.86
C ASP A 251 -7.08 5.19 4.33
N ALA A 252 -6.79 4.85 5.60
CA ALA A 252 -7.17 3.58 6.19
C ALA A 252 -8.68 3.39 6.38
N GLU A 253 -9.45 4.49 6.37
CA GLU A 253 -10.91 4.50 6.52
C GLU A 253 -11.65 4.63 5.19
N ASP A 254 -10.95 4.37 4.06
CA ASP A 254 -11.48 4.43 2.69
C ASP A 254 -11.91 5.83 2.25
N GLN A 255 -11.47 6.88 2.93
CA GLN A 255 -11.70 8.23 2.45
C GLN A 255 -10.80 8.49 1.23
N ILE A 256 -11.36 9.17 0.24
CA ILE A 256 -10.70 9.53 -1.01
C ILE A 256 -10.39 11.01 -0.96
N TYR A 257 -9.13 11.37 -1.14
CA TYR A 257 -8.67 12.75 -1.13
C TYR A 257 -8.45 13.22 -2.56
N ILE A 258 -9.24 14.19 -2.97
CA ILE A 258 -9.23 14.74 -4.33
C ILE A 258 -8.83 16.21 -4.25
N GLY A 259 -7.72 16.55 -4.90
CA GLY A 259 -7.30 17.92 -5.11
C GLY A 259 -8.03 18.54 -6.30
N ASN A 260 -8.48 19.77 -6.16
CA ASN A 260 -9.10 20.57 -7.20
C ASN A 260 -8.25 21.80 -7.49
N GLY A 261 -7.98 22.06 -8.76
CA GLY A 261 -7.16 23.20 -9.16
C GLY A 261 -6.83 23.20 -10.64
N GLN A 262 -5.70 23.81 -10.99
CA GLN A 262 -5.25 23.95 -12.37
C GLN A 262 -3.73 23.81 -12.48
N ASN A 263 -3.24 23.36 -13.63
CA ASN A 263 -1.81 23.27 -13.94
C ASN A 263 -0.98 22.54 -12.88
N GLY A 264 -1.50 21.41 -12.34
CA GLY A 264 -0.84 20.65 -11.29
C GLY A 264 -0.92 21.24 -9.88
N LYS A 265 -1.48 22.44 -9.72
CA LYS A 265 -1.65 23.10 -8.43
C LYS A 265 -3.04 22.88 -7.87
N VAL A 266 -3.12 22.62 -6.59
CA VAL A 266 -4.34 22.35 -5.82
C VAL A 266 -4.67 23.55 -4.95
N LYS A 267 -5.93 24.02 -5.00
CA LYS A 267 -6.46 25.08 -4.15
C LYS A 267 -7.45 24.56 -3.13
N LYS A 268 -8.18 23.49 -3.47
CA LYS A 268 -9.15 22.83 -2.58
C LYS A 268 -8.87 21.34 -2.51
N ILE A 269 -9.15 20.73 -1.37
CA ILE A 269 -9.09 19.28 -1.14
C ILE A 269 -10.48 18.83 -0.74
N PHE A 270 -11.04 17.89 -1.49
CA PHE A 270 -12.27 17.19 -1.17
C PHE A 270 -11.94 15.85 -0.52
N ILE A 271 -12.62 15.55 0.58
CA ILE A 271 -12.49 14.29 1.32
C ILE A 271 -13.84 13.58 1.21
N ILE A 272 -13.86 12.46 0.50
CA ILE A 272 -15.09 11.76 0.11
C ILE A 272 -15.05 10.32 0.58
N ASN A 273 -16.15 9.85 1.19
CA ASN A 273 -16.35 8.44 1.50
C ASN A 273 -17.53 7.90 0.69
N LEU A 274 -17.29 6.90 -0.16
CA LEU A 274 -18.30 6.35 -1.07
C LEU A 274 -19.42 5.56 -0.39
N LYS A 275 -19.22 5.11 0.85
CA LYS A 275 -20.22 4.36 1.62
C LYS A 275 -21.27 5.24 2.30
N LYS A 276 -20.95 6.49 2.52
CA LYS A 276 -21.80 7.41 3.24
C LYS A 276 -22.69 8.16 2.25
N THR A 277 -23.92 8.50 2.65
CA THR A 277 -24.88 9.25 1.84
C THR A 277 -24.53 10.73 1.70
N LYS A 278 -25.28 11.50 0.92
CA LYS A 278 -25.02 12.84 0.36
C LYS A 278 -24.30 13.89 1.22
N ASP A 279 -24.27 13.80 2.54
CA ASP A 279 -23.66 14.82 3.43
C ASP A 279 -22.22 14.51 3.85
N ASN A 280 -21.51 13.70 3.08
CA ASN A 280 -20.23 13.11 3.50
C ASN A 280 -19.00 13.59 2.73
N MET A 281 -19.13 14.68 2.03
CA MET A 281 -18.00 15.37 1.43
C MET A 281 -17.54 16.50 2.33
N LYS A 282 -16.34 16.40 2.85
CA LYS A 282 -15.67 17.51 3.52
C LYS A 282 -14.80 18.25 2.53
N THR A 283 -14.74 19.55 2.65
CA THR A 283 -13.91 20.40 1.80
C THR A 283 -12.94 21.20 2.65
N MET A 284 -11.69 21.25 2.23
CA MET A 284 -10.64 22.05 2.83
C MET A 284 -10.06 23.00 1.76
N THR A 285 -10.07 24.29 2.00
CA THR A 285 -9.45 25.27 1.10
C THR A 285 -8.05 25.61 1.61
N LEU A 286 -7.06 25.51 0.72
CA LEU A 286 -5.68 25.86 1.05
C LEU A 286 -5.51 27.37 1.03
N PRO A 287 -4.67 27.95 1.91
CA PRO A 287 -4.37 29.39 1.92
C PRO A 287 -3.86 29.88 0.56
N GLU A 288 -2.97 29.08 -0.04
CA GLU A 288 -2.42 29.31 -1.39
C GLU A 288 -2.54 28.04 -2.24
N SER A 289 -2.35 28.19 -3.56
CA SER A 289 -2.34 27.03 -4.46
C SER A 289 -1.01 26.30 -4.36
N VAL A 290 -1.05 25.01 -4.04
CA VAL A 290 0.12 24.16 -3.78
C VAL A 290 0.24 23.12 -4.89
N ASP A 291 1.47 22.84 -5.35
CA ASP A 291 1.71 21.74 -6.27
C ASP A 291 1.23 20.41 -5.68
N LYS A 292 0.52 19.61 -6.46
CA LYS A 292 -0.04 18.33 -5.99
C LYS A 292 1.02 17.36 -5.46
N SER A 293 2.26 17.47 -5.94
CA SER A 293 3.38 16.64 -5.45
C SER A 293 3.86 17.04 -4.05
N ASN A 294 3.53 18.23 -3.59
CA ASN A 294 3.82 18.71 -2.26
C ASN A 294 2.69 18.46 -1.25
N ILE A 295 1.61 17.78 -1.66
CA ILE A 295 0.53 17.42 -0.77
C ILE A 295 0.61 15.90 -0.50
N TYR A 296 0.66 15.55 0.77
CA TYR A 296 0.75 14.18 1.23
C TYR A 296 -0.41 13.84 2.17
N ILE A 297 -1.02 12.70 1.94
CA ILE A 297 -2.09 12.16 2.78
C ILE A 297 -1.53 10.95 3.53
N ALA A 298 -1.51 11.05 4.86
CA ALA A 298 -1.10 9.94 5.70
C ALA A 298 -2.21 8.88 5.80
N ARG A 299 -1.84 7.68 6.21
CA ARG A 299 -2.78 6.56 6.37
C ARG A 299 -3.90 6.84 7.39
N ASP A 300 -3.63 7.64 8.41
CA ASP A 300 -4.60 8.06 9.44
C ASP A 300 -5.47 9.28 9.04
N GLY A 301 -5.34 9.73 7.80
CA GLY A 301 -6.12 10.83 7.24
C GLY A 301 -5.53 12.22 7.48
N ARG A 302 -4.38 12.35 8.15
CA ARG A 302 -3.68 13.63 8.28
C ARG A 302 -3.20 14.11 6.91
N ILE A 303 -3.30 15.40 6.70
CA ILE A 303 -2.90 16.05 5.44
C ILE A 303 -1.67 16.90 5.72
N PHE A 304 -0.62 16.68 4.98
CA PHE A 304 0.63 17.41 5.09
C PHE A 304 0.91 18.17 3.79
N VAL A 305 1.40 19.39 3.95
CA VAL A 305 1.84 20.24 2.84
C VAL A 305 3.32 20.54 3.01
N ASN A 306 4.11 20.20 2.00
CA ASN A 306 5.52 20.54 1.94
C ASN A 306 5.72 21.94 1.33
N ASN A 307 6.53 22.76 1.97
CA ASN A 307 7.05 24.01 1.45
C ASN A 307 8.57 23.84 1.19
N PRO A 308 8.99 23.51 -0.03
CA PRO A 308 10.40 23.26 -0.32
C PRO A 308 11.31 24.47 -0.13
N SER A 309 10.79 25.69 -0.32
CA SER A 309 11.59 26.92 -0.18
C SER A 309 11.92 27.24 1.28
N LYS A 310 11.08 26.82 2.21
CA LYS A 310 11.30 26.96 3.66
C LYS A 310 11.88 25.69 4.29
N ALA A 311 11.94 24.59 3.55
CA ALA A 311 12.27 23.24 4.06
C ALA A 311 11.40 22.82 5.27
N VAL A 312 10.08 23.04 5.15
CA VAL A 312 9.09 22.78 6.20
C VAL A 312 7.93 21.97 5.65
N VAL A 313 7.48 21.01 6.44
CA VAL A 313 6.22 20.27 6.23
C VAL A 313 5.21 20.71 7.28
N THR A 314 4.06 21.21 6.84
CA THR A 314 2.96 21.68 7.72
C THR A 314 1.82 20.67 7.72
N GLU A 315 1.36 20.25 8.90
CA GLU A 315 0.12 19.49 9.06
C GLU A 315 -1.08 20.45 9.02
N LEU A 316 -1.97 20.28 8.04
CA LEU A 316 -3.06 21.24 7.82
C LEU A 316 -4.11 21.27 8.94
N GLY A 317 -4.30 20.19 9.67
CA GLY A 317 -5.31 20.13 10.73
C GLY A 317 -4.92 20.89 11.99
N THR A 318 -3.64 20.87 12.34
CA THR A 318 -3.08 21.43 13.58
C THR A 318 -2.26 22.69 13.35
N GLY A 319 -1.80 22.92 12.13
CA GLY A 319 -0.83 23.96 11.80
C GLY A 319 0.60 23.64 12.27
N LYS A 320 0.84 22.44 12.80
CA LYS A 320 2.16 22.04 13.27
C LYS A 320 3.14 21.97 12.12
N GLU A 321 4.28 22.60 12.30
CA GLU A 321 5.38 22.62 11.34
C GLU A 321 6.49 21.65 11.76
N THR A 322 7.06 20.96 10.78
CA THR A 322 8.23 20.09 10.95
C THR A 322 9.30 20.50 9.97
N GLU A 323 10.40 20.99 10.49
CA GLU A 323 11.56 21.38 9.68
C GLU A 323 12.38 20.18 9.25
N TYR A 324 12.99 20.25 8.07
CA TYR A 324 13.94 19.27 7.57
C TYR A 324 15.14 19.97 6.91
N LYS A 325 16.20 19.22 6.62
CA LYS A 325 17.41 19.75 5.94
C LYS A 325 17.52 19.14 4.55
N GLY A 326 17.98 19.95 3.60
CA GLY A 326 18.19 19.51 2.23
C GLY A 326 16.89 19.32 1.44
N LYS A 327 16.75 18.22 0.71
CA LYS A 327 15.59 17.93 -0.16
C LYS A 327 14.71 16.88 0.50
N LEU A 328 13.39 17.13 0.56
CA LEU A 328 12.41 16.13 1.01
C LEU A 328 12.42 14.93 0.07
N VAL A 329 12.51 13.73 0.65
CA VAL A 329 12.43 12.44 -0.07
C VAL A 329 11.05 11.83 0.08
N GLN A 330 10.59 11.67 1.34
CA GLN A 330 9.31 11.03 1.63
C GLN A 330 8.76 11.51 2.97
N ILE A 331 7.43 11.61 3.05
CA ILE A 331 6.69 11.70 4.31
C ILE A 331 6.18 10.30 4.66
N TYR A 332 6.36 9.88 5.89
CA TYR A 332 5.89 8.59 6.39
C TYR A 332 5.06 8.79 7.67
N ASN A 333 4.59 7.73 8.28
CA ASN A 333 3.60 7.82 9.36
C ASN A 333 4.06 8.63 10.60
N LEU A 334 5.36 8.61 10.91
CA LEU A 334 5.91 9.25 12.12
C LEU A 334 6.72 10.52 11.85
N GLY A 335 6.95 10.88 10.58
CA GLY A 335 7.78 12.03 10.26
C GLY A 335 8.11 12.17 8.79
N VAL A 336 9.21 12.83 8.51
CA VAL A 336 9.73 13.10 7.18
C VAL A 336 11.14 12.56 7.02
N ILE A 337 11.48 12.11 5.82
CA ILE A 337 12.83 11.79 5.41
C ILE A 337 13.27 12.81 4.37
N SER A 338 14.43 13.40 4.60
CA SER A 338 15.09 14.29 3.65
C SER A 338 16.50 13.82 3.36
N ILE A 339 17.06 14.29 2.27
CA ILE A 339 18.45 14.04 1.90
C ILE A 339 19.25 15.34 1.91
N ASP A 340 20.35 15.34 2.63
CA ASP A 340 21.32 16.44 2.69
C ASP A 340 22.74 15.88 2.62
N ASN A 341 23.53 16.32 1.62
CA ASN A 341 24.91 15.87 1.42
C ASN A 341 25.07 14.33 1.44
N ASN A 342 24.24 13.61 0.68
CA ASN A 342 24.20 12.14 0.60
C ASN A 342 23.90 11.44 1.95
N LYS A 343 23.26 12.14 2.88
CA LYS A 343 22.74 11.58 4.12
C LYS A 343 21.22 11.69 4.17
N LEU A 344 20.58 10.60 4.45
CA LEU A 344 19.16 10.57 4.76
C LEU A 344 18.96 10.93 6.23
N LEU A 345 18.20 11.96 6.45
CA LEU A 345 17.91 12.54 7.77
C LEU A 345 16.41 12.41 8.06
N GLY A 346 16.07 11.95 9.25
CA GLY A 346 14.69 11.88 9.72
C GLY A 346 14.36 13.01 10.69
N SER A 347 13.22 13.68 10.43
CA SER A 347 12.57 14.59 11.38
C SER A 347 11.20 14.06 11.74
N THR A 348 10.81 14.14 13.02
CA THR A 348 9.56 13.58 13.54
C THR A 348 8.48 14.64 13.68
N PHE A 349 7.23 14.22 13.43
CA PHE A 349 6.07 15.09 13.63
C PHE A 349 5.82 15.47 15.07
#